data_94337b6f491bb1c07351ffaec54b1d38
#
_entry.id   94337b6f491bb1c07351ffaec54b1d38
#
_cell.length_a   1.000
_cell.length_b   1.000
_cell.length_c   1.000
_cell.angle_alpha   90.00
_cell.angle_beta   90.00
_cell.angle_gamma   90.00
#
_symmetry.space_group_name_H-M   'P 1'
#
loop_
_entity.id
_entity.type
_entity.pdbx_description
1 polymer ?
#
loop_
_entity_poly.entity_id
_entity_poly.type
_entity_poly.pdbx_seq_one_letter_code
_entity_poly.pdbx_strand_id
1 'polypeptide(L)'
;ERMKVLKFLQKLTNDNLFVNRKTGVVTIGGKRWDNRSKNLKTGTSLLRDVINNKHTTTIYQNTDDERSAIALEKWGRKEFKHPDGSLPGSDVQIDIDLSPTTNTVRNPKTNRSENGYTPAEITLGHELIHSLRYMEGISTSEKEDYKYTDGTYLVTEKKQSVEELQTIGLGRYRNKYKYTENMLRREHNFQQRLSHISDD
;
A
#
# COMPACT_ATOMS: atom_id res chain seq x y z
N GLU A 1 -12.53 -12.59 -11.63
CA GLU A 1 -12.16 -11.65 -10.53
C GLU A 1 -11.00 -12.19 -9.68
N ARG A 2 -11.19 -13.26 -8.88
CA ARG A 2 -10.16 -13.81 -7.96
C ARG A 2 -8.81 -14.05 -8.61
N MET A 3 -8.79 -14.61 -9.82
CA MET A 3 -7.55 -14.84 -10.57
C MET A 3 -6.86 -13.57 -11.04
N LYS A 4 -7.62 -12.50 -11.28
CA LYS A 4 -7.07 -11.18 -11.66
C LYS A 4 -6.34 -10.56 -10.46
N VAL A 5 -6.98 -10.52 -9.28
CA VAL A 5 -6.37 -10.06 -8.03
C VAL A 5 -5.11 -10.88 -7.71
N LEU A 6 -5.21 -12.22 -7.76
CA LEU A 6 -4.06 -13.11 -7.51
C LEU A 6 -2.87 -12.80 -8.42
N LYS A 7 -3.12 -12.47 -9.70
CA LYS A 7 -2.07 -12.11 -10.66
C LYS A 7 -1.31 -10.84 -10.24
N PHE A 8 -2.01 -9.84 -9.67
CA PHE A 8 -1.36 -8.63 -9.17
C PHE A 8 -0.63 -8.87 -7.84
N LEU A 9 -1.23 -9.61 -6.91
CA LEU A 9 -0.53 -10.05 -5.69
C LEU A 9 0.76 -10.80 -6.02
N GLN A 10 0.71 -11.69 -7.02
CA GLN A 10 1.88 -12.47 -7.45
C GLN A 10 3.02 -11.60 -7.99
N LYS A 11 2.72 -10.43 -8.54
CA LYS A 11 3.77 -9.50 -8.99
C LYS A 11 4.55 -8.86 -7.83
N LEU A 12 3.95 -8.76 -6.65
CA LEU A 12 4.58 -8.16 -5.47
C LEU A 12 5.54 -9.12 -4.74
N THR A 13 5.54 -10.42 -5.03
CA THR A 13 6.27 -11.41 -4.22
C THR A 13 7.08 -12.40 -5.03
N ASN A 14 8.16 -12.88 -4.42
CA ASN A 14 8.93 -14.04 -4.91
C ASN A 14 8.35 -15.38 -4.47
N ASP A 15 7.34 -15.38 -3.59
CA ASP A 15 6.66 -16.61 -3.19
C ASP A 15 5.62 -17.01 -4.24
N ASN A 16 5.35 -18.31 -4.35
CA ASN A 16 4.18 -18.81 -5.09
C ASN A 16 2.92 -18.58 -4.27
N LEU A 17 1.95 -17.91 -4.85
CA LEU A 17 0.64 -17.73 -4.24
C LEU A 17 -0.38 -18.67 -4.88
N PHE A 18 -1.21 -19.26 -4.05
CA PHE A 18 -2.32 -20.11 -4.46
C PHE A 18 -3.62 -19.56 -3.90
N VAL A 19 -4.69 -19.66 -4.68
CA VAL A 19 -6.03 -19.30 -4.22
C VAL A 19 -6.91 -20.57 -4.20
N ASN A 20 -7.52 -20.81 -3.06
CA ASN A 20 -8.59 -21.81 -2.98
C ASN A 20 -9.82 -21.28 -3.75
N ARG A 21 -10.18 -21.96 -4.83
CA ARG A 21 -11.27 -21.53 -5.71
C ARG A 21 -12.65 -21.51 -5.05
N LYS A 22 -12.86 -22.32 -4.01
CA LYS A 22 -14.13 -22.36 -3.27
C LYS A 22 -14.22 -21.22 -2.25
N THR A 23 -13.19 -21.07 -1.42
CA THR A 23 -13.19 -20.11 -0.31
C THR A 23 -12.63 -18.73 -0.66
N GLY A 24 -11.79 -18.63 -1.70
CA GLY A 24 -11.05 -17.42 -2.04
C GLY A 24 -9.79 -17.18 -1.20
N VAL A 25 -9.49 -18.07 -0.24
CA VAL A 25 -8.32 -17.92 0.63
C VAL A 25 -7.03 -18.04 -0.19
N VAL A 26 -6.14 -17.06 -0.01
CA VAL A 26 -4.80 -17.04 -0.61
C VAL A 26 -3.80 -17.64 0.38
N THR A 27 -2.95 -18.51 -0.12
CA THR A 27 -1.90 -19.19 0.67
C THR A 27 -0.57 -19.13 -0.06
N ILE A 28 0.52 -19.29 0.70
CA ILE A 28 1.88 -19.33 0.18
C ILE A 28 2.31 -20.78 0.01
N GLY A 29 2.74 -21.13 -1.18
CA GLY A 29 3.17 -22.51 -1.54
C GLY A 29 4.65 -22.65 -1.88
N GLY A 30 5.51 -21.74 -1.42
CA GLY A 30 6.96 -21.80 -1.65
C GLY A 30 7.48 -20.68 -2.58
N LYS A 31 8.76 -20.81 -2.98
CA LYS A 31 9.41 -19.79 -3.81
C LYS A 31 8.96 -19.87 -5.26
N ARG A 32 8.73 -18.72 -5.86
CA ARG A 32 8.43 -18.60 -7.27
C ARG A 32 9.72 -18.68 -8.12
N TRP A 33 9.72 -19.59 -9.09
CA TRP A 33 10.90 -19.86 -9.92
C TRP A 33 11.15 -18.81 -11.02
N ASP A 34 10.11 -18.19 -11.52
CA ASP A 34 10.12 -17.26 -12.66
C ASP A 34 10.51 -15.81 -12.29
N ASN A 35 10.51 -15.44 -11.01
CA ASN A 35 10.84 -14.10 -10.52
C ASN A 35 12.30 -13.98 -9.99
N ARG A 36 13.20 -14.82 -10.43
CA ARG A 36 14.59 -14.87 -9.93
C ARG A 36 15.41 -13.59 -10.18
N SER A 37 15.03 -12.78 -11.17
CA SER A 37 15.71 -11.55 -11.51
C SER A 37 15.33 -10.35 -10.65
N LYS A 38 14.23 -10.43 -9.90
CA LYS A 38 13.72 -9.34 -9.08
C LYS A 38 13.90 -9.65 -7.59
N ASN A 39 14.47 -8.69 -6.86
CA ASN A 39 14.60 -8.79 -5.40
C ASN A 39 13.39 -8.12 -4.74
N LEU A 40 12.28 -8.84 -4.65
CA LEU A 40 11.02 -8.36 -4.09
C LEU A 40 10.92 -8.63 -2.56
N LYS A 41 11.93 -8.21 -1.81
CA LYS A 41 11.98 -8.46 -0.34
C LYS A 41 10.82 -7.82 0.40
N THR A 42 10.55 -6.54 0.11
CA THR A 42 9.49 -5.78 0.80
C THR A 42 8.13 -6.38 0.50
N GLY A 43 7.79 -6.57 -0.76
CA GLY A 43 6.51 -7.13 -1.16
C GLY A 43 6.32 -8.57 -0.67
N THR A 44 7.37 -9.39 -0.70
CA THR A 44 7.34 -10.76 -0.17
C THR A 44 7.06 -10.77 1.34
N SER A 45 7.78 -9.95 2.10
CA SER A 45 7.58 -9.87 3.55
C SER A 45 6.21 -9.28 3.91
N LEU A 46 5.76 -8.26 3.20
CA LEU A 46 4.42 -7.66 3.38
C LEU A 46 3.33 -8.70 3.20
N LEU A 47 3.35 -9.46 2.10
CA LEU A 47 2.35 -10.48 1.84
C LEU A 47 2.38 -11.61 2.85
N ARG A 48 3.56 -12.01 3.32
CA ARG A 48 3.68 -13.01 4.39
C ARG A 48 3.06 -12.50 5.70
N ASP A 49 3.32 -11.26 6.08
CA ASP A 49 2.75 -10.67 7.30
C ASP A 49 1.23 -10.53 7.20
N VAL A 50 0.70 -10.11 6.05
CA VAL A 50 -0.76 -10.02 5.83
C VAL A 50 -1.41 -11.40 5.86
N ILE A 51 -0.85 -12.39 5.14
CA ILE A 51 -1.43 -13.76 5.05
C ILE A 51 -1.38 -14.48 6.40
N ASN A 52 -0.33 -14.26 7.19
CA ASN A 52 -0.15 -14.94 8.48
C ASN A 52 -0.72 -14.13 9.66
N ASN A 53 -1.38 -13.00 9.42
CA ASN A 53 -1.99 -12.21 10.49
C ASN A 53 -3.19 -12.95 11.09
N LYS A 54 -3.49 -12.65 12.37
CA LYS A 54 -4.70 -13.17 13.04
C LYS A 54 -6.00 -12.57 12.50
N HIS A 55 -5.94 -11.40 11.91
CA HIS A 55 -7.03 -10.71 11.25
C HIS A 55 -7.05 -11.02 9.76
N THR A 56 -8.20 -10.81 9.12
CA THR A 56 -8.42 -11.13 7.71
C THR A 56 -8.46 -9.87 6.85
N THR A 57 -7.72 -9.88 5.74
CA THR A 57 -7.90 -8.91 4.66
C THR A 57 -8.76 -9.53 3.56
N THR A 58 -9.87 -8.87 3.23
CA THR A 58 -10.74 -9.26 2.11
C THR A 58 -10.59 -8.24 0.99
N ILE A 59 -10.28 -8.69 -0.22
CA ILE A 59 -10.07 -7.82 -1.39
C ILE A 59 -11.24 -7.98 -2.34
N TYR A 60 -11.91 -6.90 -2.65
CA TYR A 60 -12.95 -6.79 -3.67
C TYR A 60 -12.46 -5.96 -4.83
N GLN A 61 -12.64 -6.47 -6.05
CA GLN A 61 -12.43 -5.65 -7.23
C GLN A 61 -13.67 -4.78 -7.41
N ASN A 62 -13.47 -3.46 -7.33
CA ASN A 62 -14.49 -2.47 -7.66
C ASN A 62 -14.30 -2.00 -9.11
N THR A 63 -15.38 -1.87 -9.87
CA THR A 63 -15.38 -1.40 -11.25
C THR A 63 -16.24 -0.13 -11.43
N ASP A 64 -16.96 0.26 -10.38
CA ASP A 64 -18.05 1.25 -10.48
C ASP A 64 -17.83 2.50 -9.62
N ASP A 65 -16.70 2.59 -8.89
CA ASP A 65 -16.37 3.73 -8.04
C ASP A 65 -15.30 4.62 -8.71
N GLU A 66 -15.46 5.94 -8.58
CA GLU A 66 -14.47 6.93 -9.02
C GLU A 66 -13.13 6.82 -8.25
N ARG A 67 -13.12 6.12 -7.11
CA ARG A 67 -11.93 5.87 -6.32
C ARG A 67 -11.13 4.70 -6.85
N SER A 68 -9.83 4.92 -7.02
CA SER A 68 -8.91 3.88 -7.50
C SER A 68 -8.72 2.75 -6.50
N ALA A 69 -8.66 3.03 -5.20
CA ALA A 69 -8.56 2.04 -4.14
C ALA A 69 -8.86 2.65 -2.76
N ILE A 70 -9.31 1.83 -1.83
CA ILE A 70 -9.49 2.20 -0.43
C ILE A 70 -9.41 0.95 0.47
N ALA A 71 -8.67 1.03 1.57
CA ALA A 71 -8.71 0.06 2.64
C ALA A 71 -9.61 0.57 3.77
N LEU A 72 -10.60 -0.23 4.16
CA LEU A 72 -11.58 0.08 5.17
C LEU A 72 -11.50 -0.91 6.33
N GLU A 73 -11.54 -0.39 7.56
CA GLU A 73 -11.75 -1.24 8.73
C GLU A 73 -13.16 -1.83 8.71
N LYS A 74 -13.25 -3.15 8.83
CA LYS A 74 -14.53 -3.87 8.75
C LYS A 74 -15.45 -3.60 9.95
N TRP A 75 -14.87 -3.22 11.09
CA TRP A 75 -15.58 -2.91 12.34
C TRP A 75 -15.03 -1.59 12.89
N GLY A 76 -15.86 -0.56 12.96
CA GLY A 76 -15.46 0.77 13.41
C GLY A 76 -14.70 0.75 14.74
N ARG A 77 -13.44 1.16 14.72
CA ARG A 77 -12.55 1.17 15.88
C ARG A 77 -12.79 2.29 16.89
N LYS A 78 -13.71 3.20 16.61
CA LYS A 78 -13.86 4.42 17.40
C LYS A 78 -14.21 4.17 18.88
N GLU A 79 -14.61 2.97 19.24
CA GLU A 79 -15.16 2.66 20.58
C GLU A 79 -14.23 1.85 21.50
N PHE A 80 -13.14 1.24 21.00
CA PHE A 80 -12.27 0.42 21.84
C PHE A 80 -10.79 0.83 21.70
N LYS A 81 -10.31 1.53 22.71
CA LYS A 81 -8.86 1.68 22.94
C LYS A 81 -8.45 0.75 24.07
N HIS A 82 -7.30 0.13 23.94
CA HIS A 82 -6.66 -0.54 25.09
C HIS A 82 -6.34 0.47 26.19
N PRO A 83 -6.16 0.03 27.45
CA PRO A 83 -5.79 0.92 28.56
C PRO A 83 -4.53 1.77 28.33
N ASP A 84 -3.62 1.28 27.47
CA ASP A 84 -2.40 1.99 27.05
C ASP A 84 -2.63 3.00 25.90
N GLY A 85 -3.89 3.15 25.45
CA GLY A 85 -4.29 4.04 24.39
C GLY A 85 -4.11 3.47 22.97
N SER A 86 -3.57 2.26 22.81
CA SER A 86 -3.46 1.57 21.52
C SER A 86 -4.82 1.14 21.01
N LEU A 87 -4.94 1.00 19.68
CA LEU A 87 -6.14 0.49 19.04
C LEU A 87 -6.07 -1.03 18.91
N PRO A 88 -7.17 -1.76 19.09
CA PRO A 88 -7.21 -3.17 18.72
C PRO A 88 -7.04 -3.29 17.21
N GLY A 89 -6.40 -4.36 16.77
CA GLY A 89 -6.41 -4.72 15.34
C GLY A 89 -7.81 -5.13 14.89
N SER A 90 -8.08 -5.03 13.60
CA SER A 90 -9.37 -5.37 13.00
C SER A 90 -9.22 -6.12 11.69
N ASP A 91 -10.26 -6.85 11.28
CA ASP A 91 -10.40 -7.29 9.90
C ASP A 91 -10.51 -6.09 8.97
N VAL A 92 -10.04 -6.23 7.74
CA VAL A 92 -9.98 -5.15 6.75
C VAL A 92 -10.64 -5.58 5.44
N GLN A 93 -11.33 -4.64 4.83
CA GLN A 93 -11.80 -4.76 3.46
C GLN A 93 -11.02 -3.79 2.57
N ILE A 94 -10.52 -4.27 1.45
CA ILE A 94 -9.94 -3.46 0.38
C ILE A 94 -10.90 -3.50 -0.80
N ASP A 95 -11.42 -2.35 -1.19
CA ASP A 95 -12.14 -2.15 -2.44
C ASP A 95 -11.17 -1.51 -3.44
N ILE A 96 -10.89 -2.16 -4.56
CA ILE A 96 -9.85 -1.72 -5.50
C ILE A 96 -10.30 -1.83 -6.95
N ASP A 97 -10.11 -0.74 -7.70
CA ASP A 97 -10.01 -0.81 -9.16
C ASP A 97 -8.57 -1.19 -9.54
N LEU A 98 -8.43 -2.25 -10.31
CA LEU A 98 -7.15 -2.75 -10.81
C LEU A 98 -6.71 -2.06 -12.11
N SER A 99 -7.21 -0.88 -12.38
CA SER A 99 -6.71 0.01 -13.42
C SER A 99 -5.43 0.72 -12.94
N PRO A 100 -4.51 1.05 -13.85
CA PRO A 100 -3.37 1.87 -13.47
C PRO A 100 -3.80 3.31 -13.17
N THR A 101 -3.08 3.95 -12.26
CA THR A 101 -3.32 5.35 -11.86
C THR A 101 -2.09 6.21 -12.12
N THR A 102 -2.20 7.50 -11.90
CA THR A 102 -1.08 8.45 -11.89
C THR A 102 -0.88 9.05 -10.52
N ASN A 103 0.35 9.37 -10.18
CA ASN A 103 0.71 10.03 -8.93
C ASN A 103 1.84 11.01 -9.17
N THR A 104 1.96 12.03 -8.31
CA THR A 104 3.11 12.93 -8.30
C THR A 104 4.36 12.18 -7.85
N VAL A 105 5.32 12.06 -8.75
CA VAL A 105 6.57 11.32 -8.55
C VAL A 105 7.79 12.19 -8.82
N ARG A 106 8.96 11.73 -8.37
CA ARG A 106 10.24 12.37 -8.66
C ARG A 106 10.85 11.82 -9.93
N ASN A 107 11.11 12.70 -10.89
CA ASN A 107 11.90 12.34 -12.06
C ASN A 107 13.37 12.18 -11.64
N PRO A 108 13.98 11.00 -11.86
CA PRO A 108 15.36 10.73 -11.40
C PRO A 108 16.44 11.49 -12.17
N LYS A 109 16.13 11.97 -13.39
CA LYS A 109 17.08 12.70 -14.24
C LYS A 109 17.08 14.19 -13.93
N THR A 110 15.89 14.79 -13.76
CA THR A 110 15.73 16.23 -13.56
C THR A 110 15.59 16.63 -12.11
N ASN A 111 15.35 15.65 -11.22
CA ASN A 111 15.01 15.84 -9.80
C ASN A 111 13.75 16.68 -9.56
N ARG A 112 12.89 16.84 -10.57
CA ARG A 112 11.62 17.57 -10.50
C ARG A 112 10.45 16.64 -10.27
N SER A 113 9.33 17.21 -9.80
CA SER A 113 8.06 16.48 -9.77
C SER A 113 7.48 16.35 -11.18
N GLU A 114 6.81 15.25 -11.42
CA GLU A 114 6.05 14.99 -12.62
C GLU A 114 4.92 14.00 -12.32
N ASN A 115 3.93 13.92 -13.21
CA ASN A 115 2.92 12.88 -13.14
C ASN A 115 3.49 11.55 -13.62
N GLY A 116 3.59 10.59 -12.74
CA GLY A 116 4.17 9.28 -13.01
C GLY A 116 3.13 8.15 -12.95
N TYR A 117 3.33 7.18 -13.82
CA TYR A 117 2.53 5.98 -13.89
C TYR A 117 2.63 5.14 -12.60
N THR A 118 1.49 4.69 -12.10
CA THR A 118 1.38 3.76 -10.97
C THR A 118 0.61 2.52 -11.40
N PRO A 119 1.28 1.38 -11.56
CA PRO A 119 0.61 0.14 -11.94
C PRO A 119 -0.22 -0.41 -10.79
N ALA A 120 -1.27 -1.17 -11.12
CA ALA A 120 -2.24 -1.69 -10.17
C ALA A 120 -1.62 -2.55 -9.04
N GLU A 121 -0.52 -3.26 -9.30
CA GLU A 121 0.20 -3.98 -8.25
C GLU A 121 0.79 -3.08 -7.17
N ILE A 122 1.23 -1.86 -7.53
CA ILE A 122 1.76 -0.90 -6.55
C ILE A 122 0.60 -0.27 -5.76
N THR A 123 -0.52 0.08 -6.41
CA THR A 123 -1.73 0.52 -5.73
C THR A 123 -2.24 -0.54 -4.76
N LEU A 124 -2.31 -1.81 -5.19
CA LEU A 124 -2.70 -2.91 -4.32
C LEU A 124 -1.71 -3.08 -3.14
N GLY A 125 -0.41 -2.94 -3.39
CA GLY A 125 0.61 -2.96 -2.36
C GLY A 125 0.45 -1.84 -1.32
N HIS A 126 0.07 -0.63 -1.76
CA HIS A 126 -0.25 0.50 -0.90
C HIS A 126 -1.42 0.15 0.04
N GLU A 127 -2.53 -0.36 -0.50
CA GLU A 127 -3.70 -0.75 0.30
C GLU A 127 -3.40 -1.92 1.26
N LEU A 128 -2.52 -2.84 0.87
CA LEU A 128 -2.07 -3.91 1.78
C LEU A 128 -1.23 -3.39 2.95
N ILE A 129 -0.47 -2.30 2.76
CA ILE A 129 0.25 -1.64 3.86
C ILE A 129 -0.76 -1.01 4.84
N HIS A 130 -1.77 -0.28 4.35
CA HIS A 130 -2.88 0.21 5.17
C HIS A 130 -3.57 -0.94 5.91
N SER A 131 -3.90 -2.01 5.18
CA SER A 131 -4.54 -3.19 5.76
C SER A 131 -3.72 -3.76 6.93
N LEU A 132 -2.42 -3.98 6.75
CA LEU A 132 -1.56 -4.49 7.81
C LEU A 132 -1.53 -3.54 9.03
N ARG A 133 -1.44 -2.23 8.81
CA ARG A 133 -1.47 -1.22 9.87
C ARG A 133 -2.80 -1.21 10.64
N TYR A 134 -3.92 -1.42 9.94
CA TYR A 134 -5.22 -1.62 10.58
C TYR A 134 -5.29 -2.92 11.37
N MET A 135 -4.79 -4.02 10.82
CA MET A 135 -4.74 -5.32 11.50
C MET A 135 -3.86 -5.28 12.75
N GLU A 136 -2.80 -4.47 12.76
CA GLU A 136 -1.89 -4.28 13.89
C GLU A 136 -2.34 -3.19 14.88
N GLY A 137 -3.39 -2.43 14.56
CA GLY A 137 -3.90 -1.36 15.42
C GLY A 137 -3.01 -0.11 15.50
N ILE A 138 -2.13 0.10 14.51
CA ILE A 138 -1.16 1.21 14.49
C ILE A 138 -1.49 2.32 13.50
N SER A 139 -2.64 2.25 12.84
CA SER A 139 -3.12 3.33 11.97
C SER A 139 -3.48 4.57 12.78
N THR A 140 -3.43 5.74 12.16
CA THR A 140 -3.69 7.02 12.81
C THR A 140 -4.63 7.90 11.99
N SER A 141 -5.43 8.72 12.69
CA SER A 141 -6.28 9.76 12.08
C SER A 141 -5.65 11.16 12.14
N GLU A 142 -4.41 11.26 12.58
CA GLU A 142 -3.69 12.53 12.68
C GLU A 142 -3.47 13.16 11.32
N LYS A 143 -3.33 14.48 11.33
CA LYS A 143 -3.01 15.28 10.15
C LYS A 143 -1.85 16.21 10.46
N GLU A 144 -0.99 16.42 9.47
CA GLU A 144 0.11 17.37 9.56
C GLU A 144 0.35 18.11 8.24
N ASP A 145 1.06 19.23 8.31
CA ASP A 145 1.53 19.90 7.10
C ASP A 145 2.75 19.17 6.57
N TYR A 146 2.68 18.76 5.31
CA TYR A 146 3.76 18.07 4.63
C TYR A 146 4.47 19.02 3.64
N LYS A 147 5.80 18.96 3.62
CA LYS A 147 6.62 19.78 2.74
C LYS A 147 7.58 18.92 1.92
N TYR A 148 7.64 19.20 0.63
CA TYR A 148 8.63 18.61 -0.27
C TYR A 148 9.08 19.63 -1.31
N THR A 149 10.19 19.36 -2.00
CA THR A 149 10.61 20.17 -3.14
C THR A 149 10.15 19.51 -4.45
N ASP A 150 9.55 20.29 -5.33
CA ASP A 150 9.23 19.86 -6.68
C ASP A 150 10.46 19.89 -7.62
N GLY A 151 11.63 20.27 -7.08
CA GLY A 151 12.89 20.46 -7.80
C GLY A 151 13.18 21.92 -8.12
N THR A 152 12.23 22.82 -7.92
CA THR A 152 12.36 24.28 -8.12
C THR A 152 11.92 25.04 -6.87
N TYR A 153 10.77 24.67 -6.31
CA TYR A 153 10.15 25.33 -5.17
C TYR A 153 9.90 24.38 -4.02
N LEU A 154 9.74 24.94 -2.83
CA LEU A 154 9.23 24.23 -1.66
C LEU A 154 7.70 24.21 -1.72
N VAL A 155 7.13 23.05 -1.95
CA VAL A 155 5.68 22.82 -1.92
C VAL A 155 5.25 22.49 -0.49
N THR A 156 4.14 23.06 -0.04
CA THR A 156 3.54 22.77 1.26
C THR A 156 2.12 22.29 1.08
N GLU A 157 1.87 21.02 1.38
CA GLU A 157 0.54 20.41 1.43
C GLU A 157 0.01 20.48 2.85
N LYS A 158 -1.14 21.15 3.03
CA LYS A 158 -1.74 21.37 4.34
C LYS A 158 -2.58 20.18 4.79
N LYS A 159 -2.53 19.87 6.09
CA LYS A 159 -3.40 18.89 6.77
C LYS A 159 -3.42 17.51 6.09
N GLN A 160 -2.28 17.06 5.59
CA GLN A 160 -2.16 15.73 5.00
C GLN A 160 -2.37 14.64 6.06
N SER A 161 -2.98 13.55 5.65
CA SER A 161 -3.14 12.36 6.51
C SER A 161 -1.77 11.79 6.89
N VAL A 162 -1.48 11.73 8.18
CA VAL A 162 -0.25 11.12 8.69
C VAL A 162 -0.21 9.62 8.31
N GLU A 163 -1.36 8.95 8.28
CA GLU A 163 -1.49 7.56 7.84
C GLU A 163 -0.97 7.39 6.41
N GLU A 164 -1.35 8.28 5.49
CA GLU A 164 -0.89 8.27 4.11
C GLU A 164 0.61 8.58 3.99
N LEU A 165 1.09 9.60 4.71
CA LEU A 165 2.52 9.94 4.71
C LEU A 165 3.39 8.76 5.19
N GLN A 166 2.91 8.01 6.17
CA GLN A 166 3.57 6.82 6.71
C GLN A 166 3.52 5.65 5.71
N THR A 167 2.37 5.42 5.10
CA THR A 167 2.15 4.33 4.14
C THR A 167 2.96 4.53 2.86
N ILE A 168 3.03 5.76 2.36
CA ILE A 168 3.87 6.08 1.19
C ILE A 168 5.37 6.10 1.60
N GLY A 169 5.68 6.49 2.82
CA GLY A 169 7.06 6.70 3.30
C GLY A 169 7.61 8.06 2.90
N LEU A 170 6.85 9.12 3.20
CA LEU A 170 7.20 10.52 2.88
C LEU A 170 7.83 11.25 4.06
N GLY A 171 8.60 12.30 3.76
CA GLY A 171 9.18 13.21 4.73
C GLY A 171 9.94 12.49 5.85
N ARG A 172 9.57 12.80 7.10
CA ARG A 172 10.17 12.21 8.30
C ARG A 172 9.87 10.71 8.48
N TYR A 173 8.92 10.16 7.71
CA TYR A 173 8.52 8.75 7.76
C TYR A 173 9.31 7.87 6.79
N ARG A 174 10.13 8.46 5.93
CA ARG A 174 11.02 7.75 5.03
C ARG A 174 11.93 6.79 5.83
N ASN A 175 11.88 5.52 5.48
CA ASN A 175 12.67 4.45 6.14
C ASN A 175 12.36 4.21 7.63
N LYS A 176 11.26 4.73 8.17
CA LYS A 176 10.88 4.50 9.58
C LYS A 176 10.01 3.26 9.76
N TYR A 177 9.29 2.86 8.75
CA TYR A 177 8.36 1.74 8.81
C TYR A 177 8.92 0.54 8.05
N LYS A 178 8.48 -0.64 8.47
CA LYS A 178 8.89 -1.92 7.86
C LYS A 178 8.51 -1.99 6.39
N TYR A 179 7.36 -1.41 6.03
CA TYR A 179 6.82 -1.37 4.69
C TYR A 179 6.37 0.04 4.32
N THR A 180 6.70 0.47 3.09
CA THR A 180 6.16 1.69 2.48
C THR A 180 5.94 1.48 0.98
N GLU A 181 5.02 2.23 0.38
CA GLU A 181 4.81 2.23 -1.08
C GLU A 181 6.12 2.53 -1.82
N ASN A 182 6.89 3.51 -1.33
CA ASN A 182 8.17 3.86 -1.95
C ASN A 182 9.23 2.76 -1.88
N MET A 183 9.15 1.83 -0.92
CA MET A 183 9.97 0.62 -0.93
C MET A 183 9.53 -0.35 -2.02
N LEU A 184 8.22 -0.57 -2.19
CA LEU A 184 7.66 -1.38 -3.27
C LEU A 184 8.01 -0.79 -4.65
N ARG A 185 7.84 0.52 -4.84
CA ARG A 185 8.21 1.22 -6.07
C ARG A 185 9.68 1.00 -6.42
N ARG A 186 10.57 1.06 -5.43
CA ARG A 186 12.00 0.85 -5.60
C ARG A 186 12.33 -0.57 -6.06
N GLU A 187 11.69 -1.59 -5.47
CA GLU A 187 11.87 -2.99 -5.86
C GLU A 187 11.39 -3.28 -7.30
N HIS A 188 10.43 -2.50 -7.77
CA HIS A 188 9.88 -2.60 -9.11
C HIS A 188 10.52 -1.63 -10.13
N ASN A 189 11.54 -0.86 -9.71
CA ASN A 189 12.21 0.18 -10.51
C ASN A 189 11.25 1.29 -10.98
N PHE A 190 10.22 1.61 -10.18
CA PHE A 190 9.35 2.76 -10.40
C PHE A 190 9.87 4.00 -9.68
N GLN A 191 9.50 5.16 -10.21
CA GLN A 191 9.79 6.45 -9.61
C GLN A 191 9.17 6.56 -8.22
N GLN A 192 9.88 7.24 -7.31
CA GLN A 192 9.40 7.46 -5.94
C GLN A 192 8.27 8.47 -5.92
N ARG A 193 7.20 8.16 -5.21
CA ARG A 193 6.10 9.08 -4.97
C ARG A 193 6.53 10.20 -4.05
N LEU A 194 6.11 11.43 -4.33
CA LEU A 194 6.46 12.64 -3.60
C LEU A 194 5.33 13.20 -2.76
N SER A 195 4.09 12.92 -3.16
CA SER A 195 2.89 13.47 -2.55
C SER A 195 1.80 12.41 -2.44
N HIS A 196 0.87 12.60 -1.51
CA HIS A 196 -0.36 11.82 -1.47
C HIS A 196 -1.38 12.34 -2.50
N ILE A 197 -1.38 13.64 -2.74
CA ILE A 197 -2.29 14.26 -3.70
C ILE A 197 -1.79 13.96 -5.11
N SER A 198 -2.66 13.50 -6.00
CA SER A 198 -2.46 13.55 -7.45
C SER A 198 -2.77 14.99 -7.91
N ASP A 199 -1.91 15.58 -8.71
CA ASP A 199 -2.26 16.80 -9.44
C ASP A 199 -3.31 16.42 -10.49
N ASP A 200 -4.61 16.55 -10.17
CA ASP A 200 -5.71 16.48 -11.13
C ASP A 200 -5.83 17.79 -11.92
#